data_9831fdf0517d5d7eea986a150a88f543
#
_entry.id   9831fdf0517d5d7eea986a150a88f543
#
_cell.length_a   1.000
_cell.length_b   1.000
_cell.length_c   1.000
_cell.angle_alpha   90.00
_cell.angle_beta   90.00
_cell.angle_gamma   90.00
#
_symmetry.space_group_name_H-M   'P 1'
#
loop_
_entity.id
_entity.type
_entity.pdbx_description
1 polymer ?
#
loop_
_entity_poly.entity_id
_entity_poly.type
_entity_poly.pdbx_seq_one_letter_code
_entity_poly.pdbx_strand_id
1 'polypeptide(L)'
;MKSKATRATISDVARTAKTGKTSVSRYLNGEQHLLSDDLRARIAHAIAELNYHPSQMARGLKRGRTRLIGLIIADITNPYSVHVLSGIEAACREQGFTPLVCNTNNEVDRELHYLDLLRSYQVEGIVVNAVGMREDGLNRLQQSALPMVLIDRKIPDFACDVVGLDNAQATACVAEHLIEQGFEAILFLSEPLGTVNTRRERLYAFHDTLARHPGIIAENGEIPLHNSELLDASLREFHARQRGMRKAVISANGALTLQVARSLRRLGLNWGSDIGLLGFDELEWAELAGVGISTLKQPTREIGHAAVSQVIRRIEGSDEPVCELKFSGELIVRGSTAR
;
A
#
# COMPACT_ATOMS: atom_id res chain seq x y z
N MET A 1 26.04 -8.94 -37.63
CA MET A 1 24.59 -8.94 -37.34
C MET A 1 24.30 -10.18 -36.46
N LYS A 2 24.07 -10.00 -35.15
CA LYS A 2 23.62 -11.07 -34.27
C LYS A 2 22.15 -11.37 -34.58
N SER A 3 21.84 -12.57 -35.09
CA SER A 3 20.49 -13.08 -35.25
C SER A 3 19.73 -12.90 -33.92
N LYS A 4 18.60 -12.20 -33.92
CA LYS A 4 17.65 -12.23 -32.80
C LYS A 4 17.27 -13.68 -32.59
N ALA A 5 17.70 -14.28 -31.48
CA ALA A 5 17.27 -15.61 -31.07
C ALA A 5 15.73 -15.55 -30.91
N THR A 6 15.01 -16.09 -31.86
CA THR A 6 13.55 -16.20 -31.82
C THR A 6 13.20 -17.15 -30.68
N ARG A 7 12.42 -16.67 -29.71
CA ARG A 7 11.98 -17.47 -28.56
C ARG A 7 11.23 -18.70 -29.08
N ALA A 8 11.66 -19.89 -28.63
CA ALA A 8 10.98 -21.13 -29.02
C ALA A 8 9.49 -21.10 -28.68
N THR A 9 8.67 -21.66 -29.56
CA THR A 9 7.21 -21.72 -29.41
C THR A 9 6.76 -23.16 -29.09
N ILE A 10 5.52 -23.34 -28.64
CA ILE A 10 4.93 -24.66 -28.43
C ILE A 10 4.93 -25.48 -29.74
N SER A 11 4.89 -24.81 -30.89
CA SER A 11 5.00 -25.45 -32.22
C SER A 11 6.38 -26.04 -32.48
N ASP A 12 7.42 -25.38 -32.02
CA ASP A 12 8.80 -25.84 -32.13
C ASP A 12 9.03 -27.06 -31.25
N VAL A 13 8.53 -27.04 -30.00
CA VAL A 13 8.58 -28.19 -29.10
C VAL A 13 7.84 -29.40 -29.72
N ALA A 14 6.64 -29.19 -30.26
CA ALA A 14 5.85 -30.24 -30.90
C ALA A 14 6.59 -30.86 -32.09
N ARG A 15 7.24 -30.03 -32.90
CA ARG A 15 8.05 -30.47 -34.04
C ARG A 15 9.26 -31.29 -33.61
N THR A 16 10.04 -30.77 -32.63
CA THR A 16 11.23 -31.46 -32.08
C THR A 16 10.85 -32.78 -31.43
N ALA A 17 9.77 -32.79 -30.63
CA ALA A 17 9.28 -34.02 -29.98
C ALA A 17 8.52 -34.97 -30.94
N LYS A 18 8.40 -34.62 -32.22
CA LYS A 18 7.62 -35.37 -33.23
C LYS A 18 6.21 -35.74 -32.78
N THR A 19 5.47 -34.74 -32.30
CA THR A 19 4.13 -34.90 -31.76
C THR A 19 3.22 -33.70 -32.10
N GLY A 20 1.95 -33.79 -31.73
CA GLY A 20 1.02 -32.67 -31.86
C GLY A 20 1.10 -31.66 -30.72
N LYS A 21 0.74 -30.38 -30.98
CA LYS A 21 0.63 -29.32 -29.98
C LYS A 21 -0.25 -29.70 -28.76
N THR A 22 -1.28 -30.52 -28.99
CA THR A 22 -2.18 -31.01 -27.95
C THR A 22 -1.46 -31.86 -26.92
N SER A 23 -0.55 -32.75 -27.35
CA SER A 23 0.24 -33.59 -26.47
C SER A 23 1.22 -32.76 -25.65
N VAL A 24 1.90 -31.79 -26.26
CA VAL A 24 2.75 -30.83 -25.54
C VAL A 24 1.94 -30.02 -24.54
N SER A 25 0.74 -29.53 -24.92
CA SER A 25 -0.15 -28.82 -24.00
C SER A 25 -0.57 -29.67 -22.81
N ARG A 26 -0.93 -30.94 -23.00
CA ARG A 26 -1.23 -31.90 -21.93
C ARG A 26 -0.07 -32.11 -20.98
N TYR A 27 1.14 -32.29 -21.53
CA TYR A 27 2.36 -32.42 -20.72
C TYR A 27 2.58 -31.20 -19.83
N LEU A 28 2.46 -29.99 -20.37
CA LEU A 28 2.67 -28.73 -19.68
C LEU A 28 1.54 -28.41 -18.66
N ASN A 29 0.38 -28.97 -18.81
CA ASN A 29 -0.78 -28.75 -17.94
C ASN A 29 -0.93 -29.80 -16.81
N GLY A 30 0.04 -30.73 -16.66
CA GLY A 30 -0.02 -31.76 -15.63
C GLY A 30 -0.84 -32.99 -16.03
N GLU A 31 -1.43 -33.04 -17.22
CA GLU A 31 -2.21 -34.17 -17.74
C GLU A 31 -1.29 -35.27 -18.31
N GLN A 32 -0.14 -35.49 -17.65
CA GLN A 32 0.90 -36.41 -18.14
C GLN A 32 0.45 -37.86 -18.13
N HIS A 33 -0.53 -38.21 -17.29
CA HIS A 33 -1.14 -39.53 -17.20
C HIS A 33 -1.87 -39.95 -18.51
N LEU A 34 -2.23 -38.99 -19.37
CA LEU A 34 -2.83 -39.23 -20.68
C LEU A 34 -1.80 -39.45 -21.80
N LEU A 35 -0.51 -39.45 -21.47
CA LEU A 35 0.59 -39.60 -22.43
C LEU A 35 1.40 -40.85 -22.09
N SER A 36 1.90 -41.58 -23.12
CA SER A 36 2.83 -42.69 -22.91
C SER A 36 4.15 -42.20 -22.34
N ASP A 37 4.90 -43.08 -21.65
CA ASP A 37 6.21 -42.77 -21.06
C ASP A 37 7.21 -42.28 -22.10
N ASP A 38 7.26 -42.95 -23.28
CA ASP A 38 8.09 -42.52 -24.41
C ASP A 38 7.75 -41.10 -24.87
N LEU A 39 6.48 -40.81 -25.03
CA LEU A 39 6.05 -39.47 -25.47
C LEU A 39 6.36 -38.39 -24.43
N ARG A 40 6.22 -38.70 -23.14
CA ARG A 40 6.60 -37.78 -22.04
C ARG A 40 8.11 -37.48 -22.07
N ALA A 41 8.94 -38.51 -22.25
CA ALA A 41 10.40 -38.35 -22.34
C ALA A 41 10.80 -37.49 -23.55
N ARG A 42 10.22 -37.73 -24.73
CA ARG A 42 10.49 -36.91 -25.93
C ARG A 42 10.07 -35.44 -25.77
N ILE A 43 8.93 -35.17 -25.16
CA ILE A 43 8.48 -33.79 -24.89
C ILE A 43 9.42 -33.13 -23.88
N ALA A 44 9.79 -33.81 -22.77
CA ALA A 44 10.70 -33.28 -21.77
C ALA A 44 12.06 -32.92 -22.41
N HIS A 45 12.62 -33.81 -23.23
CA HIS A 45 13.86 -33.57 -23.94
C HIS A 45 13.79 -32.37 -24.88
N ALA A 46 12.72 -32.26 -25.68
CA ALA A 46 12.51 -31.14 -26.58
C ALA A 46 12.36 -29.79 -25.86
N ILE A 47 11.70 -29.77 -24.70
CA ILE A 47 11.57 -28.58 -23.85
C ILE A 47 12.96 -28.13 -23.34
N ALA A 48 13.79 -29.08 -22.86
CA ALA A 48 15.13 -28.80 -22.39
C ALA A 48 16.06 -28.33 -23.51
N GLU A 49 16.07 -29.02 -24.65
CA GLU A 49 16.89 -28.70 -25.83
C GLU A 49 16.60 -27.29 -26.38
N LEU A 50 15.31 -26.92 -26.46
CA LEU A 50 14.87 -25.63 -26.97
C LEU A 50 14.85 -24.53 -25.90
N ASN A 51 15.23 -24.83 -24.65
CA ASN A 51 15.06 -23.96 -23.50
C ASN A 51 13.66 -23.28 -23.52
N TYR A 52 12.63 -24.11 -23.78
CA TYR A 52 11.28 -23.61 -23.94
C TYR A 52 10.61 -23.33 -22.59
N HIS A 53 10.25 -22.09 -22.39
CA HIS A 53 9.43 -21.67 -21.25
C HIS A 53 8.02 -21.31 -21.72
N PRO A 54 6.98 -22.00 -21.20
CA PRO A 54 5.60 -21.70 -21.56
C PRO A 54 5.26 -20.23 -21.22
N SER A 55 4.67 -19.50 -22.16
CA SER A 55 4.16 -18.17 -21.88
C SER A 55 2.92 -18.26 -21.00
N GLN A 56 2.97 -17.68 -19.80
CA GLN A 56 1.80 -17.58 -18.92
C GLN A 56 0.68 -16.76 -19.58
N MET A 57 1.01 -15.68 -20.30
CA MET A 57 0.04 -14.89 -21.05
C MET A 57 -0.67 -15.74 -22.13
N ALA A 58 0.08 -16.57 -22.88
CA ALA A 58 -0.53 -17.45 -23.88
C ALA A 58 -1.44 -18.53 -23.27
N ARG A 59 -1.13 -19.00 -22.06
CA ARG A 59 -2.01 -19.90 -21.29
C ARG A 59 -3.26 -19.19 -20.80
N GLY A 60 -3.11 -17.97 -20.26
CA GLY A 60 -4.20 -17.14 -19.79
C GLY A 60 -5.21 -16.86 -20.90
N LEU A 61 -4.72 -16.43 -22.06
CA LEU A 61 -5.55 -16.24 -23.29
C LEU A 61 -6.36 -17.48 -23.67
N LYS A 62 -5.76 -18.67 -23.58
CA LYS A 62 -6.45 -19.93 -23.93
C LYS A 62 -7.46 -20.38 -22.86
N ARG A 63 -7.23 -20.06 -21.60
CA ARG A 63 -8.09 -20.42 -20.44
C ARG A 63 -9.08 -19.31 -20.07
N GLY A 64 -8.99 -18.12 -20.67
CA GLY A 64 -9.79 -16.95 -20.31
C GLY A 64 -9.44 -16.34 -18.96
N ARG A 65 -8.33 -16.81 -18.30
CA ARG A 65 -7.89 -16.30 -16.98
C ARG A 65 -6.38 -16.15 -16.93
N THR A 66 -5.91 -14.93 -16.64
CA THR A 66 -4.48 -14.59 -16.59
C THR A 66 -3.84 -14.86 -15.22
N ARG A 67 -4.66 -14.92 -14.17
CA ARG A 67 -4.22 -14.96 -12.77
C ARG A 67 -3.30 -13.80 -12.38
N LEU A 68 -3.52 -12.63 -13.02
CA LEU A 68 -2.81 -11.40 -12.72
C LEU A 68 -3.74 -10.44 -11.97
N ILE A 69 -3.23 -9.83 -10.91
CA ILE A 69 -3.85 -8.71 -10.20
C ILE A 69 -2.96 -7.49 -10.40
N GLY A 70 -3.53 -6.38 -10.89
CA GLY A 70 -2.83 -5.11 -10.96
C GLY A 70 -2.75 -4.46 -9.58
N LEU A 71 -1.62 -3.86 -9.26
CA LEU A 71 -1.45 -3.06 -8.05
C LEU A 71 -0.92 -1.69 -8.42
N ILE A 72 -1.68 -0.64 -8.14
CA ILE A 72 -1.25 0.74 -8.30
C ILE A 72 -0.98 1.30 -6.91
N ILE A 73 0.28 1.67 -6.65
CA ILE A 73 0.72 2.27 -5.39
C ILE A 73 1.11 3.72 -5.60
N ALA A 74 0.82 4.55 -4.59
CA ALA A 74 1.10 5.98 -4.65
C ALA A 74 2.61 6.28 -4.62
N ASP A 75 3.33 5.62 -3.72
CA ASP A 75 4.77 5.84 -3.54
C ASP A 75 5.43 4.59 -2.93
N ILE A 76 6.32 3.95 -3.70
CA ILE A 76 7.08 2.76 -3.26
C ILE A 76 8.17 3.11 -2.25
N THR A 77 8.54 4.38 -2.11
CA THR A 77 9.53 4.80 -1.11
C THR A 77 8.91 4.99 0.28
N ASN A 78 7.58 5.01 0.36
CA ASN A 78 6.86 5.04 1.63
C ASN A 78 6.84 3.63 2.24
N PRO A 79 7.41 3.43 3.45
CA PRO A 79 7.44 2.12 4.11
C PRO A 79 6.05 1.48 4.29
N TYR A 80 5.01 2.26 4.54
CA TYR A 80 3.64 1.78 4.58
C TYR A 80 3.26 1.03 3.29
N SER A 81 3.53 1.62 2.13
CA SER A 81 3.25 0.99 0.82
C SER A 81 3.97 -0.36 0.66
N VAL A 82 5.23 -0.44 1.11
CA VAL A 82 6.04 -1.67 1.04
C VAL A 82 5.47 -2.76 1.96
N HIS A 83 5.06 -2.41 3.17
CA HIS A 83 4.48 -3.37 4.10
C HIS A 83 3.13 -3.90 3.61
N VAL A 84 2.26 -3.04 3.07
CA VAL A 84 1.00 -3.45 2.45
C VAL A 84 1.24 -4.33 1.23
N LEU A 85 2.21 -3.96 0.36
CA LEU A 85 2.61 -4.78 -0.79
C LEU A 85 3.05 -6.18 -0.38
N SER A 86 3.80 -6.32 0.72
CA SER A 86 4.19 -7.63 1.25
C SER A 86 2.97 -8.49 1.64
N GLY A 87 1.94 -7.88 2.26
CA GLY A 87 0.68 -8.55 2.56
C GLY A 87 -0.09 -8.98 1.31
N ILE A 88 -0.13 -8.10 0.30
CA ILE A 88 -0.76 -8.38 -1.01
C ILE A 88 -0.04 -9.52 -1.72
N GLU A 89 1.30 -9.51 -1.77
CA GLU A 89 2.08 -10.57 -2.42
C GLU A 89 1.82 -11.93 -1.78
N ALA A 90 1.84 -11.99 -0.44
CA ALA A 90 1.57 -13.22 0.28
C ALA A 90 0.16 -13.76 -0.02
N ALA A 91 -0.87 -12.92 0.03
CA ALA A 91 -2.23 -13.30 -0.28
C ALA A 91 -2.42 -13.72 -1.75
N CYS A 92 -1.81 -13.01 -2.69
CA CYS A 92 -1.82 -13.38 -4.11
C CYS A 92 -1.20 -14.77 -4.32
N ARG A 93 -0.06 -15.04 -3.70
CA ARG A 93 0.63 -16.33 -3.80
C ARG A 93 -0.22 -17.48 -3.25
N GLU A 94 -0.87 -17.29 -2.11
CA GLU A 94 -1.78 -18.26 -1.50
C GLU A 94 -2.96 -18.59 -2.40
N GLN A 95 -3.48 -17.61 -3.12
CA GLN A 95 -4.63 -17.74 -4.04
C GLN A 95 -4.24 -18.06 -5.48
N GLY A 96 -2.94 -18.25 -5.77
CA GLY A 96 -2.44 -18.58 -7.11
C GLY A 96 -2.52 -17.43 -8.12
N PHE A 97 -2.47 -16.19 -7.63
CA PHE A 97 -2.35 -14.97 -8.43
C PHE A 97 -0.92 -14.41 -8.39
N THR A 98 -0.60 -13.56 -9.36
CA THR A 98 0.66 -12.82 -9.42
C THR A 98 0.34 -11.32 -9.47
N PRO A 99 0.88 -10.50 -8.55
CA PRO A 99 0.68 -9.06 -8.61
C PRO A 99 1.59 -8.40 -9.67
N LEU A 100 1.04 -7.45 -10.44
CA LEU A 100 1.77 -6.52 -11.29
C LEU A 100 1.78 -5.15 -10.64
N VAL A 101 2.96 -4.70 -10.17
CA VAL A 101 3.10 -3.47 -9.39
C VAL A 101 3.42 -2.29 -10.29
N CYS A 102 2.65 -1.22 -10.15
CA CYS A 102 2.84 0.08 -10.81
C CYS A 102 2.96 1.16 -9.73
N ASN A 103 4.02 1.97 -9.80
CA ASN A 103 4.26 3.07 -8.86
C ASN A 103 3.96 4.42 -9.53
N THR A 104 3.00 5.17 -9.00
CA THR A 104 2.62 6.48 -9.56
C THR A 104 3.55 7.60 -9.12
N ASN A 105 4.31 7.41 -8.06
CA ASN A 105 5.16 8.44 -7.47
C ASN A 105 4.37 9.71 -7.08
N ASN A 106 3.15 9.52 -6.58
CA ASN A 106 2.19 10.58 -6.26
C ASN A 106 1.79 11.48 -7.45
N GLU A 107 1.95 11.01 -8.69
CA GLU A 107 1.55 11.73 -9.90
C GLU A 107 0.22 11.20 -10.43
N VAL A 108 -0.82 12.04 -10.42
CA VAL A 108 -2.19 11.68 -10.81
C VAL A 108 -2.28 11.18 -12.27
N ASP A 109 -1.53 11.81 -13.18
CA ASP A 109 -1.55 11.42 -14.60
C ASP A 109 -1.01 10.01 -14.83
N ARG A 110 -0.16 9.50 -13.94
CA ARG A 110 0.34 8.12 -14.02
C ARG A 110 -0.70 7.08 -13.63
N GLU A 111 -1.67 7.43 -12.79
CA GLU A 111 -2.73 6.48 -12.41
C GLU A 111 -3.49 6.02 -13.65
N LEU A 112 -3.90 6.96 -14.50
CA LEU A 112 -4.64 6.66 -15.72
C LEU A 112 -3.81 5.83 -16.71
N HIS A 113 -2.53 6.21 -16.89
CA HIS A 113 -1.61 5.46 -17.74
C HIS A 113 -1.45 4.00 -17.28
N TYR A 114 -1.29 3.77 -15.97
CA TYR A 114 -1.12 2.42 -15.44
C TYR A 114 -2.41 1.61 -15.47
N LEU A 115 -3.58 2.23 -15.35
CA LEU A 115 -4.85 1.54 -15.57
C LEU A 115 -4.96 0.99 -16.99
N ASP A 116 -4.66 1.81 -18.01
CA ASP A 116 -4.66 1.39 -19.39
C ASP A 116 -3.61 0.30 -19.67
N LEU A 117 -2.43 0.42 -19.06
CA LEU A 117 -1.38 -0.58 -19.15
C LEU A 117 -1.82 -1.92 -18.55
N LEU A 118 -2.34 -1.93 -17.32
CA LEU A 118 -2.81 -3.15 -16.63
C LEU A 118 -3.95 -3.83 -17.39
N ARG A 119 -4.86 -3.04 -17.97
CA ARG A 119 -5.89 -3.58 -18.88
C ARG A 119 -5.29 -4.27 -20.10
N SER A 120 -4.24 -3.69 -20.70
CA SER A 120 -3.55 -4.32 -21.84
C SER A 120 -2.87 -5.64 -21.48
N TYR A 121 -2.46 -5.81 -20.22
CA TYR A 121 -1.97 -7.07 -19.67
C TYR A 121 -3.09 -8.03 -19.24
N GLN A 122 -4.36 -7.63 -19.42
CA GLN A 122 -5.54 -8.44 -19.06
C GLN A 122 -5.49 -8.90 -17.59
N VAL A 123 -5.16 -8.00 -16.67
CA VAL A 123 -5.33 -8.30 -15.24
C VAL A 123 -6.79 -8.59 -14.93
N GLU A 124 -7.06 -9.51 -14.01
CA GLU A 124 -8.42 -9.94 -13.67
C GLU A 124 -9.09 -8.97 -12.68
N GLY A 125 -8.29 -8.20 -11.94
CA GLY A 125 -8.73 -7.17 -11.01
C GLY A 125 -7.58 -6.26 -10.63
N ILE A 126 -7.88 -5.16 -9.95
CA ILE A 126 -6.88 -4.18 -9.51
C ILE A 126 -7.09 -3.78 -8.05
N VAL A 127 -5.98 -3.52 -7.38
CA VAL A 127 -5.92 -2.93 -6.04
C VAL A 127 -5.21 -1.58 -6.17
N VAL A 128 -5.79 -0.51 -5.64
CA VAL A 128 -5.31 0.86 -5.86
C VAL A 128 -5.17 1.62 -4.54
N ASN A 129 -3.97 2.15 -4.28
CA ASN A 129 -3.78 3.23 -3.33
C ASN A 129 -3.82 4.55 -4.09
N ALA A 130 -5.01 5.16 -4.16
CA ALA A 130 -5.29 6.28 -5.05
C ALA A 130 -4.51 7.56 -4.66
N VAL A 131 -4.04 8.30 -5.67
CA VAL A 131 -3.41 9.62 -5.50
C VAL A 131 -4.44 10.74 -5.60
N GLY A 132 -5.44 10.58 -6.45
CA GLY A 132 -6.49 11.59 -6.68
C GLY A 132 -6.90 11.60 -8.14
N MET A 133 -7.50 10.51 -8.59
CA MET A 133 -7.87 10.29 -9.98
C MET A 133 -8.79 11.39 -10.52
N ARG A 134 -8.53 11.84 -11.74
CA ARG A 134 -9.36 12.82 -12.44
C ARG A 134 -10.68 12.20 -12.92
N GLU A 135 -11.68 13.04 -13.20
CA GLU A 135 -13.01 12.64 -13.64
C GLU A 135 -13.00 11.71 -14.88
N ASP A 136 -12.16 12.00 -15.86
CA ASP A 136 -12.00 11.15 -17.06
C ASP A 136 -11.45 9.76 -16.73
N GLY A 137 -10.56 9.64 -15.75
CA GLY A 137 -10.09 8.36 -15.22
C GLY A 137 -11.19 7.57 -14.52
N LEU A 138 -12.00 8.24 -13.71
CA LEU A 138 -13.15 7.63 -13.01
C LEU A 138 -14.20 7.10 -14.01
N ASN A 139 -14.53 7.88 -15.02
CA ASN A 139 -15.45 7.47 -16.07
C ASN A 139 -14.96 6.22 -16.82
N ARG A 140 -13.67 6.15 -17.13
CA ARG A 140 -13.05 4.96 -17.75
C ARG A 140 -13.09 3.73 -16.85
N LEU A 141 -12.87 3.91 -15.54
CA LEU A 141 -12.97 2.82 -14.57
C LEU A 141 -14.39 2.30 -14.48
N GLN A 142 -15.38 3.16 -14.32
CA GLN A 142 -16.79 2.78 -14.27
C GLN A 142 -17.21 2.00 -15.51
N GLN A 143 -16.72 2.40 -16.69
CA GLN A 143 -17.01 1.71 -17.97
C GLN A 143 -16.25 0.38 -18.12
N SER A 144 -15.19 0.15 -17.36
CA SER A 144 -14.28 -0.98 -17.60
C SER A 144 -14.79 -2.31 -17.09
N ALA A 145 -15.76 -2.34 -16.20
CA ALA A 145 -16.22 -3.53 -15.47
C ALA A 145 -15.09 -4.34 -14.79
N LEU A 146 -13.87 -3.77 -14.68
CA LEU A 146 -12.74 -4.42 -14.06
C LEU A 146 -12.87 -4.36 -12.52
N PRO A 147 -12.91 -5.49 -11.83
CA PRO A 147 -12.97 -5.54 -10.37
C PRO A 147 -11.88 -4.68 -9.73
N MET A 148 -12.26 -3.81 -8.80
CA MET A 148 -11.33 -2.90 -8.14
C MET A 148 -11.60 -2.83 -6.64
N VAL A 149 -10.51 -2.70 -5.87
CA VAL A 149 -10.52 -2.42 -4.43
C VAL A 149 -9.56 -1.27 -4.14
N LEU A 150 -10.00 -0.31 -3.36
CA LEU A 150 -9.15 0.79 -2.89
C LEU A 150 -8.49 0.42 -1.56
N ILE A 151 -7.25 0.84 -1.39
CA ILE A 151 -6.53 0.75 -0.12
C ILE A 151 -6.31 2.14 0.45
N ASP A 152 -6.61 2.30 1.73
CA ASP A 152 -6.32 3.49 2.52
C ASP A 152 -7.08 4.73 2.03
N ARG A 153 -6.93 5.09 0.76
CA ARG A 153 -7.49 6.32 0.18
C ARG A 153 -8.76 6.04 -0.61
N LYS A 154 -9.76 6.89 -0.37
CA LYS A 154 -11.03 6.88 -1.11
C LYS A 154 -10.93 7.82 -2.32
N ILE A 155 -11.68 7.48 -3.34
CA ILE A 155 -11.90 8.36 -4.48
C ILE A 155 -13.29 8.99 -4.27
N PRO A 156 -13.42 10.33 -4.22
CA PRO A 156 -14.71 10.99 -4.08
C PRO A 156 -15.68 10.54 -5.19
N ASP A 157 -16.95 10.38 -4.83
CA ASP A 157 -18.06 10.04 -5.75
C ASP A 157 -17.88 8.73 -6.55
N PHE A 158 -16.92 7.87 -6.11
CA PHE A 158 -16.70 6.57 -6.72
C PHE A 158 -17.00 5.44 -5.74
N ALA A 159 -18.07 4.68 -6.02
CA ALA A 159 -18.48 3.54 -5.20
C ALA A 159 -17.59 2.34 -5.48
N CYS A 160 -16.77 1.96 -4.51
CA CYS A 160 -15.83 0.86 -4.59
C CYS A 160 -15.55 0.29 -3.19
N ASP A 161 -15.17 -0.97 -3.12
CA ASP A 161 -14.69 -1.54 -1.86
C ASP A 161 -13.43 -0.82 -1.40
N VAL A 162 -13.36 -0.50 -0.11
CA VAL A 162 -12.22 0.19 0.51
C VAL A 162 -11.72 -0.65 1.69
N VAL A 163 -10.41 -0.80 1.78
CA VAL A 163 -9.76 -1.51 2.89
C VAL A 163 -8.68 -0.61 3.48
N GLY A 164 -8.70 -0.37 4.78
CA GLY A 164 -7.71 0.50 5.41
C GLY A 164 -7.79 0.56 6.92
N LEU A 165 -7.06 1.49 7.51
CA LEU A 165 -7.09 1.80 8.93
C LEU A 165 -8.39 2.53 9.30
N ASP A 166 -8.95 2.26 10.47
CA ASP A 166 -9.90 3.19 11.09
C ASP A 166 -9.14 4.44 11.59
N ASN A 167 -9.00 5.42 10.69
CA ASN A 167 -8.23 6.62 10.96
C ASN A 167 -8.76 7.42 12.14
N ALA A 168 -10.09 7.42 12.31
CA ALA A 168 -10.73 8.15 13.40
C ALA A 168 -10.42 7.51 14.75
N GLN A 169 -10.64 6.20 14.88
CA GLN A 169 -10.35 5.44 16.09
C GLN A 169 -8.85 5.47 16.42
N ALA A 170 -8.00 5.29 15.42
CA ALA A 170 -6.55 5.30 15.58
C ALA A 170 -6.02 6.66 16.08
N THR A 171 -6.55 7.77 15.53
CA THR A 171 -6.12 9.11 15.95
C THR A 171 -6.67 9.47 17.34
N ALA A 172 -7.90 9.08 17.65
CA ALA A 172 -8.44 9.24 18.98
C ALA A 172 -7.58 8.49 20.03
N CYS A 173 -7.21 7.23 19.76
CA CYS A 173 -6.33 6.44 20.61
C CYS A 173 -4.98 7.14 20.88
N VAL A 174 -4.36 7.69 19.83
CA VAL A 174 -3.09 8.44 19.93
C VAL A 174 -3.25 9.71 20.76
N ALA A 175 -4.30 10.48 20.53
CA ALA A 175 -4.54 11.73 21.25
C ALA A 175 -4.87 11.49 22.73
N GLU A 176 -5.74 10.54 23.04
CA GLU A 176 -6.07 10.17 24.42
C GLU A 176 -4.83 9.67 25.18
N HIS A 177 -3.98 8.85 24.55
CA HIS A 177 -2.72 8.43 25.15
C HIS A 177 -1.86 9.63 25.58
N LEU A 178 -1.69 10.64 24.72
CA LEU A 178 -0.89 11.81 25.06
C LEU A 178 -1.51 12.61 26.22
N ILE A 179 -2.84 12.73 26.25
CA ILE A 179 -3.57 13.39 27.34
C ILE A 179 -3.36 12.63 28.66
N GLU A 180 -3.51 11.30 28.65
CA GLU A 180 -3.28 10.44 29.82
C GLU A 180 -1.84 10.49 30.32
N GLN A 181 -0.86 10.68 29.41
CA GLN A 181 0.54 10.92 29.77
C GLN A 181 0.79 12.34 30.29
N GLY A 182 -0.22 13.20 30.36
CA GLY A 182 -0.16 14.56 30.91
C GLY A 182 0.47 15.58 29.96
N PHE A 183 0.38 15.39 28.67
CA PHE A 183 0.71 16.43 27.70
C PHE A 183 -0.39 17.49 27.66
N GLU A 184 0.00 18.76 27.77
CA GLU A 184 -0.89 19.93 27.88
C GLU A 184 -1.02 20.68 26.55
N ALA A 185 -0.07 20.49 25.63
CA ALA A 185 -0.08 21.07 24.30
C ALA A 185 0.33 20.02 23.25
N ILE A 186 -0.48 19.83 22.21
CA ILE A 186 -0.27 18.83 21.20
C ILE A 186 -0.33 19.48 19.82
N LEU A 187 0.75 19.30 19.04
CA LEU A 187 0.85 19.73 17.66
C LEU A 187 0.65 18.54 16.72
N PHE A 188 -0.38 18.57 15.91
CA PHE A 188 -0.59 17.59 14.84
C PHE A 188 0.02 18.07 13.53
N LEU A 189 0.99 17.32 13.00
CA LEU A 189 1.64 17.63 11.72
C LEU A 189 1.23 16.62 10.64
N SER A 190 0.80 17.12 9.50
CA SER A 190 0.52 16.34 8.31
C SER A 190 1.22 16.93 7.08
N GLU A 191 1.35 16.13 6.02
CA GLU A 191 1.57 16.70 4.70
C GLU A 191 0.32 17.48 4.24
N PRO A 192 0.40 18.34 3.20
CA PRO A 192 -0.76 19.07 2.70
C PRO A 192 -1.98 18.19 2.51
N LEU A 193 -3.11 18.58 3.08
CA LEU A 193 -4.32 17.74 3.12
C LEU A 193 -4.83 17.41 1.72
N GLY A 194 -4.86 18.39 0.84
CA GLY A 194 -5.32 18.22 -0.53
C GLY A 194 -6.64 17.44 -0.63
N THR A 195 -6.68 16.45 -1.52
CA THR A 195 -7.81 15.52 -1.69
C THR A 195 -7.68 14.23 -0.87
N VAL A 196 -6.58 14.07 -0.11
CA VAL A 196 -6.28 12.83 0.63
C VAL A 196 -7.18 12.71 1.86
N ASN A 197 -8.19 11.84 1.79
CA ASN A 197 -9.18 11.67 2.87
C ASN A 197 -8.56 11.23 4.20
N THR A 198 -7.57 10.34 4.19
CA THR A 198 -6.94 9.82 5.42
C THR A 198 -6.28 10.93 6.24
N ARG A 199 -5.65 11.92 5.59
CA ARG A 199 -5.07 13.08 6.27
C ARG A 199 -6.15 13.92 6.95
N ARG A 200 -7.28 14.15 6.27
CA ARG A 200 -8.43 14.88 6.80
C ARG A 200 -9.10 14.13 7.95
N GLU A 201 -9.35 12.83 7.78
CA GLU A 201 -9.95 11.97 8.79
C GLU A 201 -9.14 12.00 10.09
N ARG A 202 -7.80 11.88 10.00
CA ARG A 202 -6.90 11.99 11.15
C ARG A 202 -6.94 13.36 11.79
N LEU A 203 -6.87 14.44 11.00
CA LEU A 203 -6.94 15.81 11.54
C LEU A 203 -8.28 16.08 12.23
N TYR A 204 -9.41 15.68 11.63
CA TYR A 204 -10.72 15.86 12.24
C TYR A 204 -10.86 15.08 13.53
N ALA A 205 -10.43 13.82 13.55
CA ALA A 205 -10.46 13.00 14.75
C ALA A 205 -9.55 13.56 15.86
N PHE A 206 -8.41 14.14 15.53
CA PHE A 206 -7.56 14.86 16.46
C PHE A 206 -8.31 16.02 17.12
N HIS A 207 -8.88 16.92 16.33
CA HIS A 207 -9.63 18.05 16.87
C HIS A 207 -10.90 17.62 17.64
N ASP A 208 -11.64 16.63 17.15
CA ASP A 208 -12.82 16.10 17.82
C ASP A 208 -12.47 15.51 19.19
N THR A 209 -11.35 14.79 19.29
CA THR A 209 -10.88 14.23 20.56
C THR A 209 -10.48 15.34 21.53
N LEU A 210 -9.66 16.31 21.10
CA LEU A 210 -9.19 17.36 21.97
C LEU A 210 -10.29 18.35 22.37
N ALA A 211 -11.33 18.52 21.58
CA ALA A 211 -12.48 19.35 21.94
C ALA A 211 -13.19 18.87 23.22
N ARG A 212 -13.05 17.60 23.57
CA ARG A 212 -13.58 17.03 24.83
C ARG A 212 -12.68 17.28 26.04
N HIS A 213 -11.48 17.83 25.80
CA HIS A 213 -10.48 18.12 26.84
C HIS A 213 -10.06 19.59 26.79
N PRO A 214 -10.92 20.52 27.29
CA PRO A 214 -10.74 21.98 27.10
C PRO A 214 -9.47 22.57 27.75
N GLY A 215 -8.75 21.80 28.57
CA GLY A 215 -7.47 22.20 29.15
C GLY A 215 -6.25 21.93 28.25
N ILE A 216 -6.44 21.26 27.11
CA ILE A 216 -5.37 20.88 26.20
C ILE A 216 -5.30 21.86 25.02
N ILE A 217 -4.12 22.36 24.72
CA ILE A 217 -3.87 23.21 23.56
C ILE A 217 -3.67 22.31 22.33
N ALA A 218 -4.56 22.44 21.36
CA ALA A 218 -4.53 21.74 20.08
C ALA A 218 -4.04 22.66 18.96
N GLU A 219 -2.90 22.35 18.36
CA GLU A 219 -2.38 23.03 17.18
C GLU A 219 -2.22 22.03 16.03
N ASN A 220 -2.31 22.52 14.78
CA ASN A 220 -1.97 21.69 13.61
C ASN A 220 -1.17 22.48 12.59
N GLY A 221 -0.43 21.75 11.74
CA GLY A 221 0.34 22.33 10.65
C GLY A 221 0.44 21.39 9.45
N GLU A 222 0.47 21.99 8.27
CA GLU A 222 0.69 21.28 7.01
C GLU A 222 2.13 21.50 6.55
N ILE A 223 2.90 20.42 6.40
CA ILE A 223 4.32 20.46 6.05
C ILE A 223 4.55 19.61 4.80
N PRO A 224 4.91 20.22 3.66
CA PRO A 224 5.41 19.46 2.51
C PRO A 224 6.64 18.63 2.92
N LEU A 225 6.66 17.32 2.59
CA LEU A 225 7.62 16.35 3.11
C LEU A 225 9.10 16.77 2.97
N HIS A 226 9.43 17.55 1.93
CA HIS A 226 10.80 18.00 1.64
C HIS A 226 11.07 19.45 2.07
N ASN A 227 10.15 20.10 2.77
CA ASN A 227 10.34 21.47 3.25
C ASN A 227 10.83 21.46 4.71
N SER A 228 12.13 21.20 4.87
CA SER A 228 12.76 21.14 6.19
C SER A 228 12.79 22.49 6.92
N GLU A 229 12.88 23.62 6.20
CA GLU A 229 12.90 24.95 6.79
C GLU A 229 11.55 25.29 7.45
N LEU A 230 10.44 25.02 6.74
CA LEU A 230 9.11 25.22 7.29
C LEU A 230 8.87 24.32 8.51
N LEU A 231 9.33 23.07 8.46
CA LEU A 231 9.23 22.14 9.58
C LEU A 231 10.03 22.63 10.79
N ASP A 232 11.29 23.06 10.59
CA ASP A 232 12.14 23.59 11.66
C ASP A 232 11.52 24.84 12.27
N ALA A 233 10.96 25.76 11.47
CA ALA A 233 10.26 26.94 11.93
C ALA A 233 9.03 26.58 12.77
N SER A 234 8.16 25.71 12.27
CA SER A 234 6.94 25.26 12.94
C SER A 234 7.23 24.65 14.32
N LEU A 235 8.21 23.74 14.39
CA LEU A 235 8.60 23.11 15.65
C LEU A 235 9.23 24.07 16.64
N ARG A 236 10.09 24.99 16.17
CA ARG A 236 10.69 26.02 17.02
C ARG A 236 9.64 26.96 17.60
N GLU A 237 8.72 27.43 16.78
CA GLU A 237 7.63 28.31 17.21
C GLU A 237 6.70 27.63 18.20
N PHE A 238 6.28 26.39 17.92
CA PHE A 238 5.46 25.61 18.86
C PHE A 238 6.18 25.42 20.19
N HIS A 239 7.45 25.01 20.16
CA HIS A 239 8.24 24.83 21.40
C HIS A 239 8.38 26.15 22.19
N ALA A 240 8.55 27.29 21.51
CA ALA A 240 8.72 28.59 22.15
C ALA A 240 7.40 29.14 22.73
N ARG A 241 6.26 28.97 22.03
CA ARG A 241 4.95 29.40 22.54
C ARG A 241 4.53 28.63 23.76
N GLN A 242 4.81 27.33 23.83
CA GLN A 242 4.36 26.43 24.90
C GLN A 242 5.43 26.22 25.98
N ARG A 243 6.10 27.33 26.39
CA ARG A 243 7.12 27.27 27.48
C ARG A 243 6.50 26.84 28.80
N GLY A 244 7.18 25.91 29.48
CA GLY A 244 6.75 25.38 30.78
C GLY A 244 5.65 24.34 30.73
N MET A 245 5.05 24.12 29.56
CA MET A 245 4.06 23.08 29.36
C MET A 245 4.69 21.78 28.88
N ARG A 246 4.11 20.65 29.26
CA ARG A 246 4.45 19.36 28.69
C ARG A 246 3.79 19.26 27.31
N LYS A 247 4.59 19.15 26.26
CA LYS A 247 4.16 19.25 24.88
C LYS A 247 4.55 18.06 24.04
N ALA A 248 3.75 17.72 23.03
CA ALA A 248 4.03 16.62 22.10
C ALA A 248 3.71 17.00 20.65
N VAL A 249 4.33 16.26 19.74
CA VAL A 249 4.05 16.28 18.29
C VAL A 249 3.48 14.93 17.90
N ILE A 250 2.37 14.96 17.16
CA ILE A 250 1.86 13.82 16.41
C ILE A 250 2.21 14.04 14.94
N SER A 251 2.87 13.08 14.31
CA SER A 251 3.11 13.08 12.86
C SER A 251 2.20 12.09 12.15
N ALA A 252 1.50 12.55 11.13
CA ALA A 252 0.41 11.83 10.49
C ALA A 252 0.82 10.61 9.65
N ASN A 253 2.12 10.38 9.41
CA ASN A 253 2.65 9.18 8.74
C ASN A 253 4.14 8.98 9.02
N GLY A 254 4.66 7.79 8.69
CA GLY A 254 6.03 7.40 9.00
C GLY A 254 7.10 8.22 8.26
N ALA A 255 6.84 8.66 7.04
CA ALA A 255 7.77 9.50 6.29
C ALA A 255 7.95 10.87 6.96
N LEU A 256 6.84 11.47 7.41
CA LEU A 256 6.88 12.73 8.15
C LEU A 256 7.49 12.54 9.55
N THR A 257 7.25 11.40 10.23
CA THR A 257 7.86 11.08 11.52
C THR A 257 9.40 11.17 11.45
N LEU A 258 9.98 10.62 10.39
CA LEU A 258 11.42 10.70 10.16
C LEU A 258 11.89 12.16 9.99
N GLN A 259 11.14 12.97 9.26
CA GLN A 259 11.50 14.40 9.07
C GLN A 259 11.37 15.18 10.38
N VAL A 260 10.32 14.92 11.18
CA VAL A 260 10.16 15.52 12.51
C VAL A 260 11.33 15.15 13.43
N ALA A 261 11.71 13.88 13.49
CA ALA A 261 12.85 13.43 14.27
C ALA A 261 14.17 14.09 13.86
N ARG A 262 14.40 14.22 12.53
CA ARG A 262 15.56 14.95 11.98
C ARG A 262 15.55 16.44 12.35
N SER A 263 14.37 17.06 12.27
CA SER A 263 14.19 18.48 12.62
C SER A 263 14.45 18.73 14.11
N LEU A 264 13.85 17.92 15.00
CA LEU A 264 14.10 18.01 16.44
C LEU A 264 15.60 17.89 16.76
N ARG A 265 16.29 16.94 16.11
CA ARG A 265 17.75 16.80 16.25
C ARG A 265 18.52 18.06 15.81
N ARG A 266 18.15 18.68 14.66
CA ARG A 266 18.78 19.94 14.19
C ARG A 266 18.55 21.09 15.18
N LEU A 267 17.37 21.13 15.79
CA LEU A 267 16.98 22.13 16.78
C LEU A 267 17.56 21.88 18.18
N GLY A 268 18.24 20.76 18.40
CA GLY A 268 18.77 20.37 19.70
C GLY A 268 17.68 19.98 20.72
N LEU A 269 16.49 19.60 20.25
CA LEU A 269 15.37 19.16 21.07
C LEU A 269 15.34 17.64 21.16
N ASN A 270 15.34 17.11 22.39
CA ASN A 270 15.28 15.68 22.64
C ASN A 270 13.83 15.24 22.84
N TRP A 271 13.40 14.23 22.05
CA TRP A 271 12.09 13.61 22.28
C TRP A 271 12.13 12.76 23.57
N GLY A 272 11.05 12.86 24.34
CA GLY A 272 10.92 12.28 25.66
C GLY A 272 11.18 13.30 26.79
N SER A 273 12.23 14.14 26.70
CA SER A 273 12.54 15.15 27.72
C SER A 273 12.02 16.55 27.37
N ASP A 274 12.29 17.06 26.17
CA ASP A 274 11.95 18.43 25.80
C ASP A 274 10.59 18.51 25.08
N ILE A 275 10.26 17.47 24.32
CA ILE A 275 9.03 17.36 23.56
C ILE A 275 8.67 15.88 23.32
N GLY A 276 7.41 15.52 23.48
CA GLY A 276 6.93 14.19 23.10
C GLY A 276 6.90 14.02 21.57
N LEU A 277 7.13 12.82 21.08
CA LEU A 277 6.99 12.49 19.67
C LEU A 277 6.23 11.18 19.50
N LEU A 278 5.12 11.21 18.75
CA LEU A 278 4.34 10.06 18.39
C LEU A 278 4.09 10.07 16.87
N GLY A 279 4.37 8.96 16.20
CA GLY A 279 4.17 8.84 14.76
C GLY A 279 3.15 7.79 14.38
N PHE A 280 2.50 7.97 13.24
CA PHE A 280 1.84 6.86 12.55
C PHE A 280 2.89 6.04 11.82
N ASP A 281 2.62 4.77 11.65
CA ASP A 281 3.46 3.70 11.11
C ASP A 281 4.58 3.24 12.07
N GLU A 282 4.66 1.94 12.26
CA GLU A 282 5.75 1.31 13.00
C GLU A 282 6.93 1.06 12.04
N LEU A 283 8.02 1.76 12.28
CA LEU A 283 9.25 1.66 11.50
C LEU A 283 10.37 1.14 12.39
N GLU A 284 11.18 0.21 11.88
CA GLU A 284 12.27 -0.45 12.63
C GLU A 284 13.22 0.54 13.32
N TRP A 285 13.51 1.67 12.68
CA TRP A 285 14.39 2.69 13.26
C TRP A 285 13.76 3.45 14.45
N ALA A 286 12.42 3.44 14.59
CA ALA A 286 11.74 4.15 15.68
C ALA A 286 12.09 3.57 17.06
N GLU A 287 12.27 2.26 17.15
CA GLU A 287 12.73 1.59 18.36
C GLU A 287 14.16 1.98 18.74
N LEU A 288 15.03 2.15 17.73
CA LEU A 288 16.47 2.42 17.92
C LEU A 288 16.77 3.91 18.12
N ALA A 289 15.80 4.80 17.91
CA ALA A 289 15.99 6.24 17.97
C ALA A 289 15.94 6.79 19.41
N GLY A 290 17.09 6.98 20.02
CA GLY A 290 17.21 7.54 21.39
C GLY A 290 16.48 6.69 22.42
N VAL A 291 15.46 7.26 23.09
CA VAL A 291 14.60 6.54 24.05
C VAL A 291 13.50 5.72 23.39
N GLY A 292 13.56 5.58 22.08
CA GLY A 292 12.49 5.01 21.25
C GLY A 292 11.35 5.99 21.00
N ILE A 293 10.80 5.95 19.79
CA ILE A 293 9.65 6.78 19.39
C ILE A 293 8.38 5.95 19.47
N SER A 294 7.37 6.48 20.17
CA SER A 294 6.04 5.89 20.24
C SER A 294 5.36 5.95 18.86
N THR A 295 4.70 4.89 18.48
CA THR A 295 4.09 4.79 17.16
C THR A 295 2.71 4.15 17.22
N LEU A 296 1.85 4.51 16.26
CA LEU A 296 0.65 3.76 15.94
C LEU A 296 0.96 2.81 14.78
N LYS A 297 1.09 1.54 15.07
CA LYS A 297 1.31 0.48 14.09
C LYS A 297 0.02 0.17 13.35
N GLN A 298 0.06 0.24 12.03
CA GLN A 298 -1.05 -0.17 11.18
C GLN A 298 -0.95 -1.68 10.86
N PRO A 299 -2.07 -2.42 10.79
CA PRO A 299 -2.09 -3.83 10.43
C PRO A 299 -1.95 -4.00 8.90
N THR A 300 -0.80 -3.60 8.37
CA THR A 300 -0.55 -3.49 6.92
C THR A 300 -0.65 -4.82 6.18
N ARG A 301 -0.26 -5.91 6.84
CA ARG A 301 -0.36 -7.26 6.27
C ARG A 301 -1.82 -7.70 6.14
N GLU A 302 -2.62 -7.47 7.16
CA GLU A 302 -4.04 -7.76 7.21
C GLU A 302 -4.81 -6.92 6.19
N ILE A 303 -4.46 -5.65 6.06
CA ILE A 303 -5.00 -4.74 5.04
C ILE A 303 -4.70 -5.27 3.64
N GLY A 304 -3.44 -5.65 3.36
CA GLY A 304 -3.04 -6.21 2.07
C GLY A 304 -3.77 -7.52 1.75
N HIS A 305 -3.87 -8.41 2.73
CA HIS A 305 -4.58 -9.69 2.58
C HIS A 305 -6.08 -9.49 2.33
N ALA A 306 -6.73 -8.61 3.09
CA ALA A 306 -8.15 -8.31 2.92
C ALA A 306 -8.44 -7.67 1.55
N ALA A 307 -7.58 -6.78 1.05
CA ALA A 307 -7.73 -6.18 -0.25
C ALA A 307 -7.68 -7.23 -1.39
N VAL A 308 -6.75 -8.20 -1.31
CA VAL A 308 -6.67 -9.31 -2.27
C VAL A 308 -7.90 -10.20 -2.16
N SER A 309 -8.32 -10.56 -0.95
CA SER A 309 -9.51 -11.39 -0.76
C SER A 309 -10.75 -10.72 -1.34
N GLN A 310 -10.89 -9.42 -1.13
CA GLN A 310 -12.04 -8.65 -1.63
C GLN A 310 -12.03 -8.54 -3.16
N VAL A 311 -10.88 -8.24 -3.78
CA VAL A 311 -10.80 -8.17 -5.25
C VAL A 311 -11.05 -9.54 -5.88
N ILE A 312 -10.59 -10.64 -5.29
CA ILE A 312 -10.86 -11.99 -5.79
C ILE A 312 -12.36 -12.31 -5.71
N ARG A 313 -13.05 -11.97 -4.62
CA ARG A 313 -14.51 -12.12 -4.52
C ARG A 313 -15.23 -11.40 -5.68
N ARG A 314 -14.78 -10.19 -6.01
CA ARG A 314 -15.33 -9.44 -7.16
C ARG A 314 -15.00 -10.11 -8.49
N ILE A 315 -13.79 -10.64 -8.67
CA ILE A 315 -13.38 -11.41 -9.86
C ILE A 315 -14.26 -12.68 -10.02
N GLU A 316 -14.66 -13.29 -8.92
CA GLU A 316 -15.51 -14.49 -8.90
C GLU A 316 -17.00 -14.18 -9.06
N GLY A 317 -17.36 -12.91 -9.25
CA GLY A 317 -18.70 -12.47 -9.57
C GLY A 317 -19.58 -12.12 -8.37
N SER A 318 -18.99 -11.81 -7.20
CA SER A 318 -19.78 -11.30 -6.07
C SER A 318 -20.42 -9.95 -6.44
N ASP A 319 -21.73 -9.86 -6.32
CA ASP A 319 -22.58 -8.69 -6.51
C ASP A 319 -23.02 -8.05 -5.18
N GLU A 320 -22.42 -8.47 -4.06
CA GLU A 320 -22.66 -7.85 -2.75
C GLU A 320 -22.42 -6.33 -2.81
N PRO A 321 -23.15 -5.53 -2.02
CA PRO A 321 -22.91 -4.08 -1.94
C PRO A 321 -21.43 -3.79 -1.62
N VAL A 322 -20.93 -2.67 -2.17
CA VAL A 322 -19.58 -2.21 -1.83
C VAL A 322 -19.46 -1.94 -0.33
N CYS A 323 -18.32 -2.28 0.25
CA CYS A 323 -18.11 -2.16 1.68
C CYS A 323 -16.79 -1.44 2.01
N GLU A 324 -16.74 -0.91 3.22
CA GLU A 324 -15.53 -0.35 3.81
C GLU A 324 -15.06 -1.26 4.95
N LEU A 325 -13.91 -1.91 4.77
CA LEU A 325 -13.27 -2.73 5.78
C LEU A 325 -12.24 -1.91 6.54
N LYS A 326 -12.55 -1.60 7.80
CA LYS A 326 -11.69 -0.82 8.69
C LYS A 326 -11.00 -1.72 9.70
N PHE A 327 -9.70 -1.52 9.85
CA PHE A 327 -8.86 -2.22 10.81
C PHE A 327 -8.41 -1.26 11.92
N SER A 328 -8.32 -1.77 13.14
CA SER A 328 -7.76 -1.03 14.25
C SER A 328 -6.23 -1.04 14.18
N GLY A 329 -5.61 0.08 14.58
CA GLY A 329 -4.16 0.15 14.81
C GLY A 329 -3.79 -0.30 16.22
N GLU A 330 -2.50 -0.56 16.42
CA GLU A 330 -1.88 -0.92 17.70
C GLU A 330 -0.97 0.23 18.16
N LEU A 331 -1.22 0.79 19.34
CA LEU A 331 -0.35 1.81 19.91
C LEU A 331 0.86 1.15 20.58
N ILE A 332 2.06 1.49 20.12
CA ILE A 332 3.33 1.02 20.70
C ILE A 332 3.95 2.19 21.47
N VAL A 333 3.88 2.12 22.80
CA VAL A 333 4.39 3.15 23.68
C VAL A 333 5.88 2.95 23.93
N ARG A 334 6.67 4.03 23.77
CA ARG A 334 8.11 4.08 24.05
C ARG A 334 8.47 5.35 24.81
N GLY A 335 9.75 5.52 25.12
CA GLY A 335 10.24 6.62 25.95
C GLY A 335 9.96 8.03 25.40
N SER A 336 9.60 8.18 24.13
CA SER A 336 9.26 9.50 23.57
C SER A 336 7.95 10.08 24.10
N THR A 337 7.05 9.25 24.64
CA THR A 337 5.77 9.70 25.23
C THR A 337 5.48 9.08 26.60
N ALA A 338 6.23 8.06 27.04
CA ALA A 338 6.07 7.51 28.38
C ALA A 338 6.47 8.54 29.48
N ARG A 339 5.86 8.42 30.65
CA ARG A 339 6.26 9.18 31.84
C ARG A 339 7.54 8.63 32.46
#